data_ece6585a775bc792a6b8e166e54f1f69
#
_entry.id   ece6585a775bc792a6b8e166e54f1f69
#
_cell.length_a   1.000
_cell.length_b   1.000
_cell.length_c   1.000
_cell.angle_alpha   90.00
_cell.angle_beta   90.00
_cell.angle_gamma   90.00
#
_symmetry.space_group_name_H-M   'P 1'
#
loop_
_entity.id
_entity.type
_entity.pdbx_description
1 polymer ?
#
loop_
_entity_poly.entity_id
_entity_poly.type
_entity_poly.pdbx_seq_one_letter_code
_entity_poly.pdbx_strand_id
1 'polypeptide(L)'
;MTALDAAYADRYARARSWRGQGGTVVGYVGADVPVELVTAAGALPVRLSGRPGRPLGHALEYLGAGVDAATLSLFAGLLDEAPPLDLLLVSHDSEASLQLFYALREIRRLGLEPHLPPVWLVDVLHLPHRSTAAYNLVRLRELRRRLERFVGAAIDDDALAAAAAAHDEVRAARRALAVLRGPGHRALTGVEALTLVGAGSALPVDEYLPLLRGALGELAGREPRPGVPLLLTGSAHDEPGVYRSLEDDGWLVVGEDHDWGDGAGEPPPAPPTLDGLAEWYQSRTVTEPPAAAVARTGAHHVLSYVRTHDDAPLWDFRAVAAAVPVPAVLLAAQEYGAVDVAAVRGDGPR
;
A
#
# COMPACT_ATOMS: atom_id res chain seq x y z
N MET A 1 -6.11 -10.93 -16.75
CA MET A 1 -4.90 -10.99 -15.89
C MET A 1 -3.67 -10.41 -16.57
N THR A 2 -3.28 -10.77 -17.77
CA THR A 2 -2.01 -10.38 -18.44
C THR A 2 -1.68 -8.86 -18.41
N ALA A 3 -2.68 -7.99 -18.57
CA ALA A 3 -2.45 -6.53 -18.51
C ALA A 3 -2.13 -6.03 -17.08
N LEU A 4 -2.75 -6.62 -16.06
CA LEU A 4 -2.48 -6.29 -14.65
C LEU A 4 -1.10 -6.84 -14.23
N ASP A 5 -0.72 -8.04 -14.71
CA ASP A 5 0.61 -8.59 -14.46
C ASP A 5 1.69 -7.70 -15.06
N ALA A 6 1.49 -7.20 -16.27
CA ALA A 6 2.42 -6.27 -16.94
C ALA A 6 2.53 -4.93 -16.19
N ALA A 7 1.40 -4.37 -15.74
CA ALA A 7 1.38 -3.13 -14.98
C ALA A 7 2.07 -3.27 -13.61
N TYR A 8 1.92 -4.41 -12.95
CA TYR A 8 2.61 -4.69 -11.70
C TYR A 8 4.11 -4.92 -11.89
N ALA A 9 4.51 -5.60 -12.97
CA ALA A 9 5.92 -5.89 -13.28
C ALA A 9 6.71 -4.62 -13.65
N ASP A 10 6.10 -3.68 -14.38
CA ASP A 10 6.69 -2.36 -14.69
C ASP A 10 5.75 -1.23 -14.26
N ARG A 11 5.81 -0.91 -12.98
CA ARG A 11 4.94 0.09 -12.32
C ARG A 11 5.08 1.51 -12.89
N TYR A 12 6.12 1.79 -13.66
CA TYR A 12 6.33 3.10 -14.26
C TYR A 12 6.02 3.16 -15.76
N ALA A 13 5.64 2.04 -16.39
CA ALA A 13 5.33 2.01 -17.83
C ALA A 13 4.22 3.02 -18.18
N ARG A 14 3.12 3.00 -17.43
CA ARG A 14 2.00 3.92 -17.67
C ARG A 14 2.36 5.37 -17.34
N ALA A 15 3.13 5.60 -16.28
CA ALA A 15 3.62 6.93 -15.91
C ALA A 15 4.51 7.54 -17.01
N ARG A 16 5.42 6.76 -17.60
CA ARG A 16 6.22 7.21 -18.75
C ARG A 16 5.35 7.62 -19.93
N SER A 17 4.35 6.79 -20.29
CA SER A 17 3.41 7.10 -21.34
C SER A 17 2.55 8.34 -21.03
N TRP A 18 2.08 8.47 -19.78
CA TRP A 18 1.29 9.62 -19.32
C TRP A 18 2.04 10.93 -19.44
N ARG A 19 3.29 10.98 -18.96
CA ARG A 19 4.16 12.16 -19.14
C ARG A 19 4.47 12.44 -20.61
N GLY A 20 4.70 11.41 -21.42
CA GLY A 20 4.92 11.54 -22.85
C GLY A 20 3.74 12.19 -23.60
N GLN A 21 2.55 12.14 -23.04
CA GLN A 21 1.32 12.79 -23.54
C GLN A 21 1.09 14.17 -22.91
N GLY A 22 2.02 14.66 -22.10
CA GLY A 22 1.92 15.95 -21.40
C GLY A 22 1.14 15.89 -20.08
N GLY A 23 0.82 14.71 -19.58
CA GLY A 23 0.13 14.53 -18.31
C GLY A 23 1.06 14.63 -17.10
N THR A 24 0.54 15.08 -15.97
CA THR A 24 1.25 15.17 -14.70
C THR A 24 1.24 13.82 -13.97
N VAL A 25 2.39 13.41 -13.43
CA VAL A 25 2.54 12.20 -12.62
C VAL A 25 2.91 12.57 -11.19
N VAL A 26 2.11 12.14 -10.23
CA VAL A 26 2.34 12.35 -8.80
C VAL A 26 2.70 11.02 -8.15
N GLY A 27 3.96 10.86 -7.78
CA GLY A 27 4.41 9.73 -6.97
C GLY A 27 3.91 9.86 -5.53
N TYR A 28 3.67 8.72 -4.87
CA TYR A 28 3.37 8.76 -3.44
C TYR A 28 3.96 7.59 -2.67
N VAL A 29 4.23 7.82 -1.39
CA VAL A 29 4.71 6.86 -0.40
C VAL A 29 3.74 6.84 0.76
N GLY A 30 3.43 5.64 1.26
CA GLY A 30 2.55 5.43 2.40
C GLY A 30 1.08 5.27 2.02
N ALA A 31 0.25 5.12 3.03
CA ALA A 31 -1.15 4.76 2.90
C ALA A 31 -2.12 5.95 2.94
N ASP A 32 -1.73 7.07 3.60
CA ASP A 32 -2.64 8.17 3.91
C ASP A 32 -2.63 9.31 2.88
N VAL A 33 -2.08 9.04 1.69
CA VAL A 33 -2.14 10.02 0.59
C VAL A 33 -3.53 9.97 -0.06
N PRO A 34 -4.29 11.09 -0.07
CA PRO A 34 -5.62 11.13 -0.67
C PRO A 34 -5.50 11.14 -2.19
N VAL A 35 -5.39 9.94 -2.78
CA VAL A 35 -5.23 9.73 -4.23
C VAL A 35 -6.41 10.26 -5.03
N GLU A 36 -7.58 10.39 -4.41
CA GLU A 36 -8.77 11.02 -4.98
C GLU A 36 -8.51 12.48 -5.35
N LEU A 37 -7.79 13.23 -4.50
CA LEU A 37 -7.40 14.61 -4.82
C LEU A 37 -6.39 14.68 -5.98
N VAL A 38 -5.48 13.71 -6.07
CA VAL A 38 -4.53 13.63 -7.19
C VAL A 38 -5.27 13.33 -8.49
N THR A 39 -6.21 12.35 -8.45
CA THR A 39 -7.05 12.00 -9.59
C THR A 39 -7.96 13.17 -10.02
N ALA A 40 -8.59 13.86 -9.04
CA ALA A 40 -9.41 15.04 -9.30
C ALA A 40 -8.62 16.21 -9.90
N ALA A 41 -7.32 16.29 -9.63
CA ALA A 41 -6.42 17.25 -10.26
C ALA A 41 -6.03 16.89 -11.72
N GLY A 42 -6.54 15.78 -12.27
CA GLY A 42 -6.17 15.27 -13.58
C GLY A 42 -4.76 14.68 -13.66
N ALA A 43 -4.15 14.39 -12.52
CA ALA A 43 -2.83 13.79 -12.43
C ALA A 43 -2.91 12.27 -12.20
N LEU A 44 -1.89 11.54 -12.64
CA LEU A 44 -1.77 10.11 -12.40
C LEU A 44 -1.08 9.87 -11.04
N PRO A 45 -1.77 9.29 -10.03
CA PRO A 45 -1.11 8.84 -8.82
C PRO A 45 -0.36 7.53 -9.08
N VAL A 46 0.91 7.46 -8.64
CA VAL A 46 1.73 6.25 -8.74
C VAL A 46 2.35 5.96 -7.38
N ARG A 47 2.01 4.80 -6.80
CA ARG A 47 2.59 4.38 -5.53
C ARG A 47 4.01 3.85 -5.74
N LEU A 48 4.93 4.37 -4.95
CA LEU A 48 6.30 3.89 -4.96
C LEU A 48 6.44 2.66 -4.07
N SER A 49 7.38 1.80 -4.44
CA SER A 49 7.72 0.57 -3.70
C SER A 49 9.21 0.31 -3.76
N GLY A 50 9.70 -0.48 -2.82
CA GLY A 50 11.05 -1.00 -2.85
C GLY A 50 11.22 -2.16 -3.85
N ARG A 51 12.43 -2.70 -3.89
CA ARG A 51 12.78 -3.94 -4.57
C ARG A 51 13.83 -4.67 -3.73
N PRO A 52 13.54 -5.89 -3.24
CA PRO A 52 14.52 -6.68 -2.50
C PRO A 52 15.82 -6.87 -3.27
N GLY A 53 16.93 -6.88 -2.55
CA GLY A 53 18.25 -7.05 -3.15
C GLY A 53 18.78 -5.86 -3.95
N ARG A 54 18.06 -4.72 -4.00
CA ARG A 54 18.58 -3.49 -4.59
C ARG A 54 19.81 -3.00 -3.81
N PRO A 55 20.91 -2.61 -4.49
CA PRO A 55 22.02 -1.90 -3.83
C PRO A 55 21.50 -0.60 -3.19
N LEU A 56 21.85 -0.36 -1.94
CA LEU A 56 21.32 0.81 -1.21
C LEU A 56 22.13 2.08 -1.40
N GLY A 57 23.43 1.96 -1.77
CA GLY A 57 24.26 3.08 -2.18
C GLY A 57 24.10 4.34 -1.33
N HIS A 58 23.86 5.47 -1.97
CA HIS A 58 23.66 6.77 -1.33
C HIS A 58 22.42 6.83 -0.42
N ALA A 59 21.39 5.97 -0.62
CA ALA A 59 20.24 5.94 0.27
C ALA A 59 20.66 5.62 1.71
N LEU A 60 21.62 4.71 1.88
CA LEU A 60 22.17 4.34 3.18
C LEU A 60 23.02 5.48 3.79
N GLU A 61 23.73 6.24 2.94
CA GLU A 61 24.49 7.40 3.40
C GLU A 61 23.60 8.53 3.91
N TYR A 62 22.45 8.76 3.25
CA TYR A 62 21.51 9.83 3.61
C TYR A 62 20.60 9.49 4.80
N LEU A 63 20.11 8.23 4.91
CA LEU A 63 19.17 7.82 5.94
C LEU A 63 19.80 7.02 7.08
N GLY A 64 20.99 6.42 6.86
CA GLY A 64 21.60 5.49 7.82
C GLY A 64 20.96 4.10 7.82
N ALA A 65 21.57 3.19 8.57
CA ALA A 65 21.18 1.77 8.64
C ALA A 65 20.00 1.48 9.59
N GLY A 66 19.52 2.49 10.31
CA GLY A 66 18.44 2.34 11.31
C GLY A 66 17.03 2.53 10.74
N VAL A 67 16.87 2.48 9.42
CA VAL A 67 15.59 2.63 8.73
C VAL A 67 15.17 1.31 8.10
N ASP A 68 13.88 1.05 8.05
CA ASP A 68 13.31 -0.12 7.39
C ASP A 68 13.84 -0.31 5.96
N ALA A 69 14.26 -1.54 5.65
CA ALA A 69 14.92 -1.87 4.39
C ALA A 69 14.04 -1.66 3.14
N ALA A 70 12.71 -1.75 3.26
CA ALA A 70 11.80 -1.41 2.16
C ALA A 70 11.87 0.08 1.84
N THR A 71 11.90 0.95 2.86
CA THR A 71 12.06 2.41 2.70
C THR A 71 13.43 2.76 2.11
N LEU A 72 14.50 2.12 2.59
CA LEU A 72 15.84 2.31 2.01
C LEU A 72 15.89 1.90 0.55
N SER A 73 15.30 0.74 0.20
CA SER A 73 15.25 0.25 -1.18
C SER A 73 14.41 1.15 -2.10
N LEU A 74 13.28 1.67 -1.60
CA LEU A 74 12.46 2.65 -2.31
C LEU A 74 13.26 3.93 -2.57
N PHE A 75 13.96 4.43 -1.55
CA PHE A 75 14.76 5.65 -1.67
C PHE A 75 15.93 5.48 -2.63
N ALA A 76 16.64 4.35 -2.60
CA ALA A 76 17.65 4.02 -3.60
C ALA A 76 17.09 4.04 -5.02
N GLY A 77 15.86 3.54 -5.21
CA GLY A 77 15.16 3.62 -6.49
C GLY A 77 14.87 5.05 -6.96
N LEU A 78 14.52 5.94 -6.04
CA LEU A 78 14.33 7.37 -6.35
C LEU A 78 15.64 8.03 -6.80
N LEU A 79 16.75 7.69 -6.14
CA LEU A 79 18.07 8.25 -6.43
C LEU A 79 18.65 7.73 -7.75
N ASP A 80 18.57 6.42 -7.99
CA ASP A 80 19.29 5.75 -9.07
C ASP A 80 18.49 5.65 -10.38
N GLU A 81 17.17 5.46 -10.30
CA GLU A 81 16.31 5.17 -11.47
C GLU A 81 15.56 6.41 -11.98
N ALA A 82 15.55 7.50 -11.20
CA ALA A 82 14.86 8.75 -11.56
C ALA A 82 13.45 8.49 -12.15
N PRO A 83 12.51 7.90 -11.38
CA PRO A 83 11.19 7.55 -11.90
C PRO A 83 10.48 8.79 -12.48
N PRO A 84 9.56 8.61 -13.44
CA PRO A 84 8.97 9.70 -14.20
C PRO A 84 7.94 10.49 -13.38
N LEU A 85 8.37 11.15 -12.31
CA LEU A 85 7.54 11.88 -11.38
C LEU A 85 7.71 13.39 -11.54
N ASP A 86 6.60 14.13 -11.42
CA ASP A 86 6.60 15.60 -11.40
C ASP A 86 6.50 16.13 -9.97
N LEU A 87 5.91 15.34 -9.05
CA LEU A 87 5.74 15.62 -7.63
C LEU A 87 5.83 14.31 -6.85
N LEU A 88 6.32 14.37 -5.61
CA LEU A 88 6.26 13.27 -4.65
C LEU A 88 5.49 13.70 -3.40
N LEU A 89 4.47 12.92 -3.03
CA LEU A 89 3.75 13.04 -1.78
C LEU A 89 4.23 11.94 -0.83
N VAL A 90 4.60 12.31 0.39
CA VAL A 90 5.03 11.35 1.41
C VAL A 90 4.04 11.43 2.58
N SER A 91 3.43 10.32 2.92
CA SER A 91 2.53 10.19 4.06
C SER A 91 3.32 10.15 5.37
N HIS A 92 2.75 10.73 6.43
CA HIS A 92 3.27 10.60 7.78
C HIS A 92 2.60 9.43 8.51
N ASP A 93 2.60 8.26 7.89
CA ASP A 93 2.01 7.03 8.42
C ASP A 93 3.00 6.12 9.15
N SER A 94 4.29 6.41 9.02
CA SER A 94 5.36 5.71 9.72
C SER A 94 6.56 6.63 9.99
N GLU A 95 7.37 6.27 10.97
CA GLU A 95 8.63 6.97 11.26
C GLU A 95 9.59 6.91 10.05
N ALA A 96 9.65 5.77 9.36
CA ALA A 96 10.48 5.59 8.19
C ALA A 96 10.07 6.53 7.04
N SER A 97 8.76 6.68 6.78
CA SER A 97 8.22 7.64 5.82
C SER A 97 8.58 9.09 6.17
N LEU A 98 8.49 9.44 7.45
CA LEU A 98 8.83 10.77 7.93
C LEU A 98 10.33 11.07 7.77
N GLN A 99 11.19 10.12 8.10
CA GLN A 99 12.64 10.23 7.88
C GLN A 99 12.99 10.38 6.39
N LEU A 100 12.34 9.60 5.53
CA LEU A 100 12.47 9.73 4.07
C LEU A 100 12.07 11.15 3.60
N PHE A 101 10.95 11.68 4.09
CA PHE A 101 10.53 13.04 3.75
C PHE A 101 11.57 14.08 4.14
N TYR A 102 12.12 14.01 5.36
CA TYR A 102 13.13 14.97 5.82
C TYR A 102 14.43 14.86 5.00
N ALA A 103 14.88 13.66 4.68
CA ALA A 103 16.06 13.46 3.83
C ALA A 103 15.86 14.05 2.43
N LEU A 104 14.75 13.71 1.76
CA LEU A 104 14.41 14.24 0.43
C LEU A 104 14.32 15.77 0.42
N ARG A 105 13.67 16.37 1.43
CA ARG A 105 13.58 17.83 1.57
C ARG A 105 14.93 18.48 1.72
N GLU A 106 15.81 17.91 2.55
CA GLU A 106 17.14 18.46 2.81
C GLU A 106 18.06 18.30 1.60
N ILE A 107 18.07 17.15 0.95
CA ILE A 107 18.82 16.88 -0.28
C ILE A 107 18.47 17.92 -1.36
N ARG A 108 17.17 18.18 -1.54
CA ARG A 108 16.72 19.21 -2.48
C ARG A 108 17.14 20.62 -2.07
N ARG A 109 17.04 20.96 -0.78
CA ARG A 109 17.48 22.26 -0.24
C ARG A 109 18.96 22.52 -0.50
N LEU A 110 19.78 21.46 -0.42
CA LEU A 110 21.22 21.51 -0.66
C LEU A 110 21.59 21.40 -2.16
N GLY A 111 20.63 21.05 -3.03
CA GLY A 111 20.87 20.89 -4.47
C GLY A 111 21.72 19.66 -4.81
N LEU A 112 21.75 18.64 -3.95
CA LEU A 112 22.60 17.46 -4.12
C LEU A 112 22.11 16.53 -5.23
N GLU A 113 20.77 16.33 -5.33
CA GLU A 113 20.16 15.45 -6.33
C GLU A 113 19.09 16.24 -7.13
N PRO A 114 19.51 16.98 -8.18
CA PRO A 114 18.64 17.93 -8.88
C PRO A 114 17.50 17.25 -9.67
N HIS A 115 17.61 15.96 -9.96
CA HIS A 115 16.58 15.18 -10.66
C HIS A 115 15.38 14.79 -9.78
N LEU A 116 15.53 14.85 -8.45
CA LEU A 116 14.42 14.51 -7.55
C LEU A 116 13.26 15.52 -7.69
N PRO A 117 12.00 15.03 -7.74
CA PRO A 117 10.83 15.90 -7.83
C PRO A 117 10.65 16.72 -6.56
N PRO A 118 9.85 17.80 -6.58
CA PRO A 118 9.36 18.43 -5.36
C PRO A 118 8.73 17.40 -4.44
N VAL A 119 8.96 17.52 -3.11
CA VAL A 119 8.39 16.62 -2.12
C VAL A 119 7.49 17.38 -1.15
N TRP A 120 6.29 16.85 -0.87
CA TRP A 120 5.37 17.40 0.13
C TRP A 120 4.99 16.33 1.14
N LEU A 121 4.91 16.73 2.41
CA LEU A 121 4.36 15.88 3.47
C LEU A 121 2.83 15.92 3.43
N VAL A 122 2.22 14.75 3.49
CA VAL A 122 0.81 14.55 3.77
C VAL A 122 0.69 14.07 5.20
N ASP A 123 0.14 14.91 6.06
CA ASP A 123 0.07 14.70 7.50
C ASP A 123 -1.39 14.52 7.92
N VAL A 124 -1.79 13.26 8.08
CA VAL A 124 -3.12 12.84 8.54
C VAL A 124 -2.98 12.21 9.91
N LEU A 125 -3.84 12.62 10.83
CA LEU A 125 -3.90 12.09 12.19
C LEU A 125 -5.09 11.14 12.34
N HIS A 126 -4.93 10.08 13.15
CA HIS A 126 -5.90 8.98 13.28
C HIS A 126 -6.61 8.91 14.64
N LEU A 127 -6.34 9.88 15.52
CA LEU A 127 -7.03 9.93 16.82
C LEU A 127 -8.53 10.26 16.66
N PRO A 128 -9.44 9.60 17.37
CA PRO A 128 -10.89 9.76 17.21
C PRO A 128 -11.41 11.04 17.90
N HIS A 129 -10.77 12.19 17.64
CA HIS A 129 -11.12 13.46 18.27
C HIS A 129 -11.61 14.48 17.24
N ARG A 130 -12.54 15.37 17.64
CA ARG A 130 -13.01 16.47 16.79
C ARG A 130 -11.88 17.43 16.39
N SER A 131 -10.90 17.65 17.27
CA SER A 131 -9.72 18.45 16.94
C SER A 131 -8.89 17.82 15.83
N THR A 132 -8.75 16.50 15.82
CA THR A 132 -8.09 15.74 14.76
C THR A 132 -8.85 15.88 13.44
N ALA A 133 -10.17 15.73 13.44
CA ALA A 133 -10.99 15.92 12.24
C ALA A 133 -10.83 17.32 11.65
N ALA A 134 -10.88 18.34 12.51
CA ALA A 134 -10.66 19.74 12.09
C ALA A 134 -9.25 19.96 11.52
N TYR A 135 -8.22 19.37 12.13
CA TYR A 135 -6.85 19.40 11.64
C TYR A 135 -6.73 18.77 10.27
N ASN A 136 -7.20 17.52 10.13
CA ASN A 136 -7.15 16.77 8.87
C ASN A 136 -7.84 17.52 7.73
N LEU A 137 -9.02 18.07 7.99
CA LEU A 137 -9.74 18.87 6.99
C LEU A 137 -8.92 20.10 6.54
N VAL A 138 -8.25 20.79 7.47
CA VAL A 138 -7.36 21.92 7.11
C VAL A 138 -6.19 21.44 6.25
N ARG A 139 -5.58 20.28 6.59
CA ARG A 139 -4.48 19.70 5.79
C ARG A 139 -4.93 19.31 4.38
N LEU A 140 -6.09 18.67 4.25
CA LEU A 140 -6.62 18.30 2.94
C LEU A 140 -7.00 19.54 2.10
N ARG A 141 -7.58 20.58 2.71
CA ARG A 141 -7.83 21.86 2.02
C ARG A 141 -6.55 22.54 1.54
N GLU A 142 -5.48 22.46 2.33
CA GLU A 142 -4.18 22.98 1.94
C GLU A 142 -3.57 22.14 0.79
N LEU A 143 -3.65 20.82 0.87
CA LEU A 143 -3.18 19.92 -0.19
C LEU A 143 -3.92 20.20 -1.51
N ARG A 144 -5.27 20.29 -1.50
CA ARG A 144 -6.07 20.67 -2.67
C ARG A 144 -5.56 21.96 -3.31
N ARG A 145 -5.44 23.04 -2.53
CA ARG A 145 -4.93 24.33 -3.04
C ARG A 145 -3.50 24.26 -3.57
N ARG A 146 -2.65 23.41 -3.00
CA ARG A 146 -1.29 23.21 -3.50
C ARG A 146 -1.28 22.44 -4.81
N LEU A 147 -2.09 21.40 -4.94
CA LEU A 147 -2.27 20.63 -6.18
C LEU A 147 -2.84 21.53 -7.29
N GLU A 148 -3.88 22.33 -7.01
CA GLU A 148 -4.45 23.29 -7.97
C GLU A 148 -3.38 24.24 -8.55
N ARG A 149 -2.53 24.79 -7.68
CA ARG A 149 -1.41 25.66 -8.13
C ARG A 149 -0.36 24.89 -8.89
N PHE A 150 -0.12 23.64 -8.55
CA PHE A 150 0.90 22.81 -9.18
C PHE A 150 0.49 22.38 -10.59
N VAL A 151 -0.75 21.95 -10.77
CA VAL A 151 -1.28 21.54 -12.09
C VAL A 151 -1.78 22.73 -12.92
N GLY A 152 -1.96 23.90 -12.31
CA GLY A 152 -2.46 25.11 -12.99
C GLY A 152 -3.95 25.10 -13.29
N ALA A 153 -4.74 24.23 -12.63
CA ALA A 153 -6.19 24.10 -12.80
C ALA A 153 -6.88 23.95 -11.46
N ALA A 154 -8.12 24.45 -11.36
CA ALA A 154 -8.94 24.26 -10.15
C ALA A 154 -9.43 22.81 -10.06
N ILE A 155 -9.50 22.31 -8.85
CA ILE A 155 -10.16 21.05 -8.49
C ILE A 155 -11.54 21.44 -7.95
N ASP A 156 -12.59 21.40 -8.77
CA ASP A 156 -13.94 21.69 -8.28
C ASP A 156 -14.52 20.51 -7.48
N ASP A 157 -15.67 20.74 -6.85
CA ASP A 157 -16.27 19.72 -5.99
C ASP A 157 -16.87 18.58 -6.82
N ASP A 158 -17.27 18.82 -8.07
CA ASP A 158 -17.76 17.78 -8.98
C ASP A 158 -16.63 16.84 -9.41
N ALA A 159 -15.47 17.39 -9.76
CA ALA A 159 -14.26 16.60 -10.07
C ALA A 159 -13.81 15.74 -8.87
N LEU A 160 -13.83 16.32 -7.65
CA LEU A 160 -13.53 15.59 -6.43
C LEU A 160 -14.55 14.47 -6.19
N ALA A 161 -15.84 14.76 -6.35
CA ALA A 161 -16.91 13.77 -6.17
C ALA A 161 -16.78 12.62 -7.16
N ALA A 162 -16.50 12.91 -8.43
CA ALA A 162 -16.29 11.90 -9.46
C ALA A 162 -15.06 11.01 -9.15
N ALA A 163 -13.96 11.62 -8.75
CA ALA A 163 -12.74 10.88 -8.36
C ALA A 163 -12.99 9.99 -7.13
N ALA A 164 -13.64 10.52 -6.09
CA ALA A 164 -13.99 9.75 -4.89
C ALA A 164 -14.88 8.55 -5.23
N ALA A 165 -15.92 8.74 -6.05
CA ALA A 165 -16.80 7.67 -6.50
C ALA A 165 -16.03 6.59 -7.27
N ALA A 166 -15.14 6.97 -8.19
CA ALA A 166 -14.33 6.01 -8.95
C ALA A 166 -13.41 5.18 -8.06
N HIS A 167 -12.75 5.81 -7.07
CA HIS A 167 -11.93 5.09 -6.08
C HIS A 167 -12.76 4.20 -5.16
N ASP A 168 -13.99 4.58 -4.81
CA ASP A 168 -14.91 3.73 -4.03
C ASP A 168 -15.33 2.48 -4.81
N GLU A 169 -15.51 2.58 -6.12
CA GLU A 169 -15.75 1.41 -6.98
C GLU A 169 -14.53 0.47 -7.02
N VAL A 170 -13.31 1.01 -7.01
CA VAL A 170 -12.08 0.20 -6.87
C VAL A 170 -12.04 -0.50 -5.51
N ARG A 171 -12.35 0.20 -4.41
CA ARG A 171 -12.44 -0.40 -3.07
C ARG A 171 -13.48 -1.52 -3.02
N ALA A 172 -14.64 -1.32 -3.67
CA ALA A 172 -15.66 -2.35 -3.77
C ALA A 172 -15.19 -3.59 -4.55
N ALA A 173 -14.46 -3.39 -5.66
CA ALA A 173 -13.88 -4.48 -6.44
C ALA A 173 -12.79 -5.23 -5.65
N ARG A 174 -11.95 -4.52 -4.86
CA ARG A 174 -10.97 -5.14 -3.96
C ARG A 174 -11.64 -5.96 -2.85
N ARG A 175 -12.75 -5.50 -2.27
CA ARG A 175 -13.53 -6.32 -1.33
C ARG A 175 -14.11 -7.56 -1.99
N ALA A 176 -14.54 -7.49 -3.26
CA ALA A 176 -14.95 -8.68 -4.01
C ALA A 176 -13.77 -9.65 -4.24
N LEU A 177 -12.55 -9.14 -4.45
CA LEU A 177 -11.34 -9.93 -4.50
C LEU A 177 -11.10 -10.69 -3.18
N ALA A 178 -11.26 -10.00 -2.04
CA ALA A 178 -11.14 -10.60 -0.71
C ALA A 178 -12.13 -11.77 -0.50
N VAL A 179 -13.36 -11.65 -1.01
CA VAL A 179 -14.35 -12.74 -0.98
C VAL A 179 -13.85 -13.97 -1.75
N LEU A 180 -13.24 -13.77 -2.93
CA LEU A 180 -12.71 -14.86 -3.75
C LEU A 180 -11.47 -15.55 -3.14
N ARG A 181 -10.83 -14.94 -2.14
CA ARG A 181 -9.74 -15.53 -1.36
C ARG A 181 -10.26 -16.32 -0.14
N GLY A 182 -11.45 -15.99 0.32
CA GLY A 182 -12.04 -16.52 1.54
C GLY A 182 -12.56 -17.97 1.44
N PRO A 183 -13.17 -18.48 2.53
CA PRO A 183 -13.71 -19.82 2.62
C PRO A 183 -14.73 -20.10 1.49
N GLY A 184 -14.64 -21.27 0.90
CA GLY A 184 -15.54 -21.69 -0.18
C GLY A 184 -15.12 -21.28 -1.60
N HIS A 185 -14.16 -20.36 -1.74
CA HIS A 185 -13.61 -19.98 -3.04
C HIS A 185 -12.12 -20.30 -3.16
N ARG A 186 -11.26 -19.61 -2.42
CA ARG A 186 -9.78 -19.75 -2.50
C ARG A 186 -9.28 -19.75 -3.94
N ALA A 187 -9.86 -18.88 -4.77
CA ALA A 187 -9.69 -18.89 -6.22
C ALA A 187 -8.31 -18.42 -6.70
N LEU A 188 -7.52 -17.80 -5.81
CA LEU A 188 -6.22 -17.21 -6.17
C LEU A 188 -5.21 -17.34 -5.03
N THR A 189 -3.93 -17.29 -5.40
CA THR A 189 -2.81 -17.24 -4.46
C THR A 189 -2.61 -15.82 -3.92
N GLY A 190 -1.84 -15.67 -2.83
CA GLY A 190 -1.44 -14.36 -2.31
C GLY A 190 -0.58 -13.58 -3.31
N VAL A 191 0.28 -14.25 -4.08
CA VAL A 191 1.05 -13.62 -5.18
C VAL A 191 0.11 -13.03 -6.23
N GLU A 192 -0.91 -13.78 -6.67
CA GLU A 192 -1.91 -13.29 -7.62
C GLU A 192 -2.69 -12.09 -7.03
N ALA A 193 -3.10 -12.17 -5.75
CA ALA A 193 -3.80 -11.08 -5.08
C ALA A 193 -2.97 -9.81 -4.99
N LEU A 194 -1.72 -9.92 -4.53
CA LEU A 194 -0.78 -8.79 -4.46
C LEU A 194 -0.56 -8.15 -5.84
N THR A 195 -0.43 -8.97 -6.88
CA THR A 195 -0.26 -8.49 -8.26
C THR A 195 -1.48 -7.70 -8.73
N LEU A 196 -2.70 -8.21 -8.50
CA LEU A 196 -3.93 -7.53 -8.88
C LEU A 196 -4.09 -6.20 -8.14
N VAL A 197 -3.86 -6.19 -6.83
CA VAL A 197 -3.95 -4.97 -6.00
C VAL A 197 -2.85 -3.98 -6.36
N GLY A 198 -1.61 -4.46 -6.48
CA GLY A 198 -0.45 -3.62 -6.78
C GLY A 198 -0.50 -2.96 -8.16
N ALA A 199 -1.11 -3.61 -9.16
CA ALA A 199 -1.33 -3.00 -10.48
C ALA A 199 -2.17 -1.73 -10.41
N GLY A 200 -3.13 -1.66 -9.47
CA GLY A 200 -3.95 -0.46 -9.25
C GLY A 200 -3.18 0.74 -8.72
N SER A 201 -1.97 0.52 -8.21
CA SER A 201 -1.09 1.60 -7.77
C SER A 201 -0.27 2.24 -8.90
N ALA A 202 -0.38 1.71 -10.12
CA ALA A 202 0.41 2.12 -11.29
C ALA A 202 -0.45 2.55 -12.49
N LEU A 203 -1.76 2.32 -12.42
CA LEU A 203 -2.71 2.61 -13.50
C LEU A 203 -3.72 3.69 -13.09
N PRO A 204 -4.21 4.50 -14.06
CA PRO A 204 -5.36 5.35 -13.81
C PRO A 204 -6.59 4.50 -13.43
N VAL A 205 -7.48 5.05 -12.61
CA VAL A 205 -8.65 4.33 -12.08
C VAL A 205 -9.57 3.82 -13.20
N ASP A 206 -9.78 4.61 -14.25
CA ASP A 206 -10.61 4.29 -15.41
C ASP A 206 -10.03 3.15 -16.28
N GLU A 207 -8.72 2.95 -16.27
CA GLU A 207 -8.07 1.81 -16.91
C GLU A 207 -8.03 0.59 -15.97
N TYR A 208 -7.73 0.79 -14.69
CA TYR A 208 -7.58 -0.27 -13.71
C TYR A 208 -8.88 -1.00 -13.38
N LEU A 209 -9.96 -0.24 -13.10
CA LEU A 209 -11.23 -0.81 -12.63
C LEU A 209 -11.85 -1.82 -13.60
N PRO A 210 -11.93 -1.56 -14.94
CA PRO A 210 -12.42 -2.54 -15.89
C PRO A 210 -11.55 -3.82 -15.93
N LEU A 211 -10.21 -3.67 -15.85
CA LEU A 211 -9.28 -4.81 -15.83
C LEU A 211 -9.46 -5.66 -14.58
N LEU A 212 -9.60 -5.04 -13.41
CA LEU A 212 -9.84 -5.75 -12.16
C LEU A 212 -11.18 -6.48 -12.18
N ARG A 213 -12.26 -5.84 -12.67
CA ARG A 213 -13.58 -6.47 -12.82
C ARG A 213 -13.54 -7.66 -13.78
N GLY A 214 -12.80 -7.56 -14.89
CA GLY A 214 -12.59 -8.66 -15.80
C GLY A 214 -11.87 -9.84 -15.11
N ALA A 215 -10.80 -9.56 -14.37
CA ALA A 215 -10.07 -10.57 -13.60
C ALA A 215 -10.96 -11.24 -12.54
N LEU A 216 -11.79 -10.49 -11.82
CA LEU A 216 -12.73 -11.04 -10.85
C LEU A 216 -13.75 -12.00 -11.51
N GLY A 217 -14.24 -11.66 -12.71
CA GLY A 217 -15.12 -12.55 -13.49
C GLY A 217 -14.45 -13.86 -13.87
N GLU A 218 -13.16 -13.82 -14.31
CA GLU A 218 -12.38 -15.03 -14.61
C GLU A 218 -12.13 -15.89 -13.35
N LEU A 219 -11.86 -15.25 -12.22
CA LEU A 219 -11.54 -15.91 -10.95
C LEU A 219 -12.78 -16.57 -10.30
N ALA A 220 -13.97 -16.03 -10.49
CA ALA A 220 -15.20 -16.52 -9.85
C ALA A 220 -15.53 -17.99 -10.21
N GLY A 221 -15.10 -18.46 -11.38
CA GLY A 221 -15.29 -19.86 -11.83
C GLY A 221 -14.09 -20.77 -11.62
N ARG A 222 -13.05 -20.30 -10.91
CA ARG A 222 -11.80 -21.04 -10.77
C ARG A 222 -11.87 -22.06 -9.64
N GLU A 223 -11.26 -23.23 -9.87
CA GLU A 223 -11.09 -24.22 -8.82
C GLU A 223 -10.23 -23.70 -7.66
N PRO A 224 -10.55 -24.09 -6.41
CA PRO A 224 -9.80 -23.66 -5.23
C PRO A 224 -8.32 -23.99 -5.32
N ARG A 225 -7.48 -23.06 -4.93
CA ARG A 225 -6.02 -23.26 -4.80
C ARG A 225 -5.71 -24.15 -3.59
N PRO A 226 -4.76 -25.10 -3.75
CA PRO A 226 -4.31 -25.90 -2.64
C PRO A 226 -3.44 -25.08 -1.68
N GLY A 227 -3.32 -25.55 -0.44
CA GLY A 227 -2.44 -24.98 0.57
C GLY A 227 -3.14 -24.82 1.92
N VAL A 228 -2.35 -24.65 2.98
CA VAL A 228 -2.85 -24.36 4.33
C VAL A 228 -3.15 -22.86 4.42
N PRO A 229 -4.40 -22.45 4.72
CA PRO A 229 -4.78 -21.05 4.76
C PRO A 229 -4.03 -20.28 5.84
N LEU A 230 -3.35 -19.20 5.43
CA LEU A 230 -2.52 -18.33 6.25
C LEU A 230 -2.98 -16.88 6.16
N LEU A 231 -3.26 -16.24 7.30
CA LEU A 231 -3.42 -14.79 7.41
C LEU A 231 -2.03 -14.17 7.68
N LEU A 232 -1.60 -13.24 6.83
CA LEU A 232 -0.34 -12.54 6.95
C LEU A 232 -0.57 -11.16 7.59
N THR A 233 0.11 -10.90 8.70
CA THR A 233 0.01 -9.64 9.46
C THR A 233 1.39 -9.03 9.68
N GLY A 234 1.43 -7.78 10.13
CA GLY A 234 2.67 -7.11 10.50
C GLY A 234 3.19 -6.16 9.43
N SER A 235 4.48 -6.29 9.07
CA SER A 235 5.08 -5.40 8.07
C SER A 235 4.45 -5.54 6.68
N ALA A 236 4.16 -4.43 6.03
CA ALA A 236 3.54 -4.43 4.71
C ALA A 236 4.43 -5.05 3.62
N HIS A 237 3.82 -5.74 2.67
CA HIS A 237 4.51 -6.38 1.55
C HIS A 237 4.10 -5.73 0.23
N ASP A 238 5.03 -5.03 -0.39
CA ASP A 238 4.88 -4.38 -1.70
C ASP A 238 5.47 -5.22 -2.86
N GLU A 239 6.02 -6.40 -2.53
CA GLU A 239 6.65 -7.34 -3.45
C GLU A 239 6.32 -8.81 -3.08
N PRO A 240 6.39 -9.75 -4.04
CA PRO A 240 5.83 -11.09 -3.86
C PRO A 240 6.79 -12.15 -3.28
N GLY A 241 8.02 -11.82 -2.88
CA GLY A 241 9.03 -12.81 -2.46
C GLY A 241 8.59 -13.64 -1.25
N VAL A 242 8.08 -12.96 -0.21
CA VAL A 242 7.56 -13.62 0.99
C VAL A 242 6.38 -14.52 0.66
N TYR A 243 5.44 -14.05 -0.17
CA TYR A 243 4.27 -14.85 -0.61
C TYR A 243 4.70 -16.11 -1.36
N ARG A 244 5.62 -15.98 -2.34
CA ARG A 244 6.12 -17.13 -3.09
C ARG A 244 6.76 -18.16 -2.17
N SER A 245 7.65 -17.72 -1.27
CA SER A 245 8.33 -18.61 -0.36
C SER A 245 7.35 -19.37 0.54
N LEU A 246 6.31 -18.71 1.04
CA LEU A 246 5.27 -19.35 1.84
C LEU A 246 4.45 -20.32 0.99
N GLU A 247 4.02 -19.93 -0.21
CA GLU A 247 3.15 -20.74 -1.07
C GLU A 247 3.91 -21.94 -1.67
N ASP A 248 5.19 -21.80 -2.00
CA ASP A 248 6.06 -22.90 -2.42
C ASP A 248 6.26 -23.94 -1.28
N ASP A 249 6.16 -23.51 -0.03
CA ASP A 249 6.22 -24.36 1.16
C ASP A 249 4.85 -24.97 1.54
N GLY A 250 3.80 -24.75 0.75
CA GLY A 250 2.48 -25.34 0.93
C GLY A 250 1.50 -24.53 1.76
N TRP A 251 1.83 -23.29 2.10
CA TRP A 251 0.86 -22.31 2.63
C TRP A 251 0.02 -21.71 1.51
N LEU A 252 -1.10 -21.14 1.85
CA LEU A 252 -1.91 -20.31 0.95
C LEU A 252 -2.24 -19.00 1.68
N VAL A 253 -1.68 -17.89 1.25
CA VAL A 253 -1.97 -16.59 1.86
C VAL A 253 -3.36 -16.12 1.43
N VAL A 254 -4.32 -16.17 2.37
CA VAL A 254 -5.74 -15.89 2.12
C VAL A 254 -6.18 -14.50 2.53
N GLY A 255 -5.31 -13.71 3.13
CA GLY A 255 -5.58 -12.32 3.51
C GLY A 255 -4.39 -11.68 4.19
N GLU A 256 -4.42 -10.37 4.25
CA GLU A 256 -3.42 -9.50 4.90
C GLU A 256 -4.12 -8.41 5.71
N ASP A 257 -3.41 -7.83 6.68
CA ASP A 257 -3.85 -6.65 7.44
C ASP A 257 -3.02 -5.39 7.14
N HIS A 258 -2.40 -5.32 5.98
CA HIS A 258 -1.58 -4.18 5.57
C HIS A 258 -2.12 -3.49 4.31
N ASP A 259 -1.62 -2.31 4.03
CA ASP A 259 -2.08 -1.36 3.01
C ASP A 259 -1.78 -1.74 1.54
N TRP A 260 -1.01 -2.82 1.30
CA TRP A 260 -0.85 -3.48 0.01
C TRP A 260 -1.78 -4.69 -0.18
N GLY A 261 -2.59 -5.01 0.84
CA GLY A 261 -3.56 -6.08 0.83
C GLY A 261 -4.86 -5.72 0.10
N ASP A 262 -5.84 -6.62 0.23
CA ASP A 262 -7.13 -6.50 -0.46
C ASP A 262 -8.07 -5.41 0.11
N GLY A 263 -7.70 -4.79 1.22
CA GLY A 263 -8.46 -3.70 1.83
C GLY A 263 -9.81 -4.13 2.43
N ALA A 264 -10.00 -5.41 2.73
CA ALA A 264 -11.25 -5.90 3.30
C ALA A 264 -11.60 -5.28 4.67
N GLY A 265 -10.58 -4.86 5.42
CA GLY A 265 -10.74 -4.15 6.70
C GLY A 265 -10.90 -2.63 6.57
N GLU A 266 -10.88 -2.07 5.37
CA GLU A 266 -11.06 -0.63 5.18
C GLU A 266 -12.48 -0.18 5.55
N PRO A 267 -12.65 1.05 6.10
CA PRO A 267 -13.98 1.57 6.44
C PRO A 267 -14.86 1.69 5.18
N PRO A 268 -16.21 1.75 5.37
CA PRO A 268 -17.13 1.96 4.25
C PRO A 268 -16.84 3.29 3.54
N PRO A 269 -17.31 3.44 2.27
CA PRO A 269 -17.13 4.67 1.51
C PRO A 269 -17.58 5.90 2.28
N ALA A 270 -16.80 6.98 2.17
CA ALA A 270 -17.12 8.28 2.72
C ALA A 270 -18.06 9.06 1.77
N PRO A 271 -18.79 10.07 2.27
CA PRO A 271 -19.40 11.05 1.40
C PRO A 271 -18.37 11.65 0.42
N PRO A 272 -18.70 11.83 -0.88
CA PRO A 272 -17.75 12.28 -1.90
C PRO A 272 -17.50 13.80 -1.80
N THR A 273 -17.09 14.24 -0.62
CA THR A 273 -16.76 15.62 -0.28
C THR A 273 -15.39 15.68 0.38
N LEU A 274 -14.77 16.84 0.44
CA LEU A 274 -13.49 16.98 1.10
C LEU A 274 -13.55 16.66 2.60
N ASP A 275 -14.66 17.01 3.27
CA ASP A 275 -14.91 16.68 4.67
C ASP A 275 -15.06 15.17 4.86
N GLY A 276 -15.87 14.51 4.01
CA GLY A 276 -16.02 13.05 4.03
C GLY A 276 -14.71 12.30 3.76
N LEU A 277 -13.90 12.80 2.83
CA LEU A 277 -12.58 12.25 2.54
C LEU A 277 -11.64 12.39 3.75
N ALA A 278 -11.64 13.54 4.43
CA ALA A 278 -10.84 13.75 5.63
C ALA A 278 -11.25 12.79 6.77
N GLU A 279 -12.55 12.57 6.95
CA GLU A 279 -13.11 11.62 7.92
C GLU A 279 -12.73 10.17 7.58
N TRP A 280 -12.80 9.80 6.30
CA TRP A 280 -12.43 8.45 5.84
C TRP A 280 -10.96 8.15 6.12
N TYR A 281 -10.05 9.07 5.74
CA TYR A 281 -8.62 8.90 5.99
C TYR A 281 -8.31 8.87 7.50
N GLN A 282 -9.02 9.65 8.32
CA GLN A 282 -8.88 9.59 9.78
C GLN A 282 -9.27 8.23 10.35
N SER A 283 -10.31 7.60 9.82
CA SER A 283 -10.84 6.31 10.32
C SER A 283 -10.15 5.09 9.73
N ARG A 284 -9.31 5.27 8.71
CA ARG A 284 -8.70 4.17 7.93
C ARG A 284 -7.76 3.28 8.74
N THR A 285 -7.20 3.78 9.85
CA THR A 285 -6.37 2.97 10.76
C THR A 285 -7.17 2.05 11.66
N VAL A 286 -8.49 2.10 11.61
CA VAL A 286 -9.32 1.13 12.32
C VAL A 286 -9.19 -0.19 11.57
N THR A 287 -8.23 -1.02 12.02
CA THR A 287 -8.02 -2.35 11.48
C THR A 287 -9.17 -3.28 11.89
N GLU A 288 -9.47 -4.23 11.02
CA GLU A 288 -10.40 -5.31 11.37
C GLU A 288 -9.88 -6.07 12.60
N PRO A 289 -10.73 -6.38 13.60
CA PRO A 289 -10.29 -7.18 14.74
C PRO A 289 -9.69 -8.52 14.27
N PRO A 290 -8.53 -8.96 14.80
CA PRO A 290 -7.82 -10.15 14.30
C PRO A 290 -8.67 -11.42 14.23
N ALA A 291 -9.57 -11.64 15.22
CA ALA A 291 -10.51 -12.77 15.20
C ALA A 291 -11.51 -12.67 14.04
N ALA A 292 -11.98 -11.48 13.69
CA ALA A 292 -12.87 -11.25 12.55
C ALA A 292 -12.14 -11.50 11.23
N ALA A 293 -10.88 -11.04 11.11
CA ALA A 293 -10.04 -11.32 9.95
C ALA A 293 -9.81 -12.82 9.74
N VAL A 294 -9.52 -13.58 10.81
CA VAL A 294 -9.41 -15.05 10.76
C VAL A 294 -10.73 -15.69 10.32
N ALA A 295 -11.86 -15.27 10.89
CA ALA A 295 -13.17 -15.80 10.52
C ALA A 295 -13.53 -15.50 9.05
N ARG A 296 -13.26 -14.28 8.58
CA ARG A 296 -13.50 -13.84 7.19
C ARG A 296 -12.66 -14.61 6.19
N THR A 297 -11.38 -14.78 6.47
CA THR A 297 -10.43 -15.44 5.57
C THR A 297 -10.46 -16.96 5.66
N GLY A 298 -11.00 -17.52 6.76
CA GLY A 298 -10.90 -18.95 7.06
C GLY A 298 -9.45 -19.40 7.23
N ALA A 299 -8.60 -18.53 7.74
CA ALA A 299 -7.20 -18.85 8.01
C ALA A 299 -7.08 -19.89 9.13
N HIS A 300 -6.17 -20.83 8.97
CA HIS A 300 -5.84 -21.84 9.97
C HIS A 300 -4.64 -21.43 10.82
N HIS A 301 -3.87 -20.45 10.37
CA HIS A 301 -2.72 -19.87 11.07
C HIS A 301 -2.64 -18.36 10.81
N VAL A 302 -2.05 -17.65 11.76
CA VAL A 302 -1.67 -16.25 11.62
C VAL A 302 -0.14 -16.16 11.67
N LEU A 303 0.45 -15.50 10.67
CA LEU A 303 1.86 -15.14 10.66
C LEU A 303 2.00 -13.63 10.83
N SER A 304 2.62 -13.21 11.93
CA SER A 304 3.07 -11.84 12.09
C SER A 304 4.53 -11.75 11.60
N TYR A 305 4.69 -11.23 10.39
CA TYR A 305 6.00 -11.01 9.78
C TYR A 305 6.46 -9.59 10.09
N VAL A 306 7.65 -9.45 10.67
CA VAL A 306 8.18 -8.16 11.11
C VAL A 306 9.59 -7.94 10.58
N ARG A 307 9.75 -6.93 9.73
CA ARG A 307 11.06 -6.55 9.21
C ARG A 307 11.92 -5.88 10.28
N THR A 308 13.22 -5.96 10.08
CA THR A 308 14.19 -5.20 10.89
C THR A 308 13.88 -3.71 10.81
N HIS A 309 13.83 -3.03 11.93
CA HIS A 309 13.47 -1.60 12.09
C HIS A 309 12.00 -1.24 11.81
N ASP A 310 11.10 -2.21 11.82
CA ASP A 310 9.66 -1.99 11.85
C ASP A 310 9.13 -2.49 13.19
N ASP A 311 9.14 -1.63 14.21
CA ASP A 311 8.92 -2.06 15.60
C ASP A 311 7.43 -2.17 15.97
N ALA A 312 6.53 -1.48 15.28
CA ALA A 312 5.12 -1.42 15.65
C ALA A 312 4.46 -2.80 15.73
N PRO A 313 4.61 -3.72 14.75
CA PRO A 313 3.96 -5.02 14.80
C PRO A 313 4.47 -5.93 15.95
N LEU A 314 5.70 -5.69 16.46
CA LEU A 314 6.22 -6.44 17.62
C LEU A 314 5.39 -6.18 18.87
N TRP A 315 4.95 -4.93 19.06
CA TRP A 315 4.13 -4.55 20.20
C TRP A 315 2.72 -5.11 20.09
N ASP A 316 2.17 -5.18 18.86
CA ASP A 316 0.81 -5.62 18.59
C ASP A 316 0.66 -7.14 18.64
N PHE A 317 1.72 -7.89 18.35
CA PHE A 317 1.65 -9.36 18.22
C PHE A 317 1.03 -10.06 19.44
N ARG A 318 1.36 -9.62 20.65
CA ARG A 318 0.82 -10.25 21.87
C ARG A 318 -0.71 -10.13 21.95
N ALA A 319 -1.25 -8.99 21.55
CA ALA A 319 -2.68 -8.76 21.50
C ALA A 319 -3.34 -9.58 20.37
N VAL A 320 -2.70 -9.61 19.18
CA VAL A 320 -3.15 -10.43 18.06
C VAL A 320 -3.21 -11.90 18.45
N ALA A 321 -2.12 -12.46 18.98
CA ALA A 321 -2.03 -13.87 19.37
C ALA A 321 -3.05 -14.25 20.46
N ALA A 322 -3.37 -13.33 21.38
CA ALA A 322 -4.40 -13.57 22.42
C ALA A 322 -5.83 -13.50 21.87
N ALA A 323 -6.05 -12.77 20.75
CA ALA A 323 -7.38 -12.55 20.20
C ALA A 323 -7.81 -13.60 19.17
N VAL A 324 -6.86 -14.29 18.50
CA VAL A 324 -7.19 -15.23 17.43
C VAL A 324 -7.41 -16.65 17.95
N PRO A 325 -8.37 -17.42 17.38
CA PRO A 325 -8.69 -18.79 17.79
C PRO A 325 -7.79 -19.86 17.14
N VAL A 326 -6.75 -19.43 16.41
CA VAL A 326 -5.83 -20.29 15.63
C VAL A 326 -4.38 -20.03 16.06
N PRO A 327 -3.43 -20.94 15.78
CA PRO A 327 -2.03 -20.70 16.06
C PRO A 327 -1.53 -19.40 15.41
N ALA A 328 -0.79 -18.60 16.18
CA ALA A 328 -0.15 -17.38 15.73
C ALA A 328 1.36 -17.48 15.93
N VAL A 329 2.14 -17.13 14.90
CA VAL A 329 3.59 -17.17 14.88
C VAL A 329 4.13 -15.77 14.63
N LEU A 330 5.16 -15.37 15.38
CA LEU A 330 5.91 -14.13 15.15
C LEU A 330 7.26 -14.45 14.51
N LEU A 331 7.51 -13.88 13.35
CA LEU A 331 8.83 -13.83 12.74
C LEU A 331 9.37 -12.41 12.82
N ALA A 332 10.23 -12.15 13.79
CA ALA A 332 10.84 -10.85 13.99
C ALA A 332 12.16 -10.72 13.22
N ALA A 333 12.58 -9.48 12.99
CA ALA A 333 13.87 -9.11 12.38
C ALA A 333 14.12 -9.79 11.01
N GLN A 334 13.07 -9.90 10.21
CA GLN A 334 13.18 -10.46 8.87
C GLN A 334 13.83 -9.48 7.90
N GLU A 335 14.54 -10.03 6.90
CA GLU A 335 15.04 -9.25 5.78
C GLU A 335 13.91 -8.91 4.79
N TYR A 336 14.00 -7.76 4.13
CA TYR A 336 13.03 -7.34 3.14
C TYR A 336 12.96 -8.33 1.95
N GLY A 337 11.78 -8.91 1.73
CA GLY A 337 11.51 -9.88 0.66
C GLY A 337 11.90 -11.31 0.98
N ALA A 338 12.38 -11.60 2.18
CA ALA A 338 12.75 -12.96 2.61
C ALA A 338 11.93 -13.42 3.83
N VAL A 339 11.74 -14.72 3.98
CA VAL A 339 11.05 -15.32 5.13
C VAL A 339 11.66 -16.67 5.48
N ASP A 340 11.83 -16.93 6.78
CA ASP A 340 12.19 -18.26 7.29
C ASP A 340 10.94 -19.15 7.39
N VAL A 341 10.66 -19.88 6.33
CA VAL A 341 9.47 -20.75 6.23
C VAL A 341 9.51 -21.91 7.23
N ALA A 342 10.68 -22.40 7.64
CA ALA A 342 10.80 -23.45 8.63
C ALA A 342 10.31 -22.99 10.01
N ALA A 343 10.62 -21.74 10.36
CA ALA A 343 10.13 -21.15 11.61
C ALA A 343 8.61 -20.94 11.62
N VAL A 344 7.97 -20.75 10.46
CA VAL A 344 6.49 -20.65 10.35
C VAL A 344 5.83 -21.98 10.75
N ARG A 345 6.43 -23.13 10.43
CA ARG A 345 5.92 -24.46 10.80
C ARG A 345 6.13 -24.80 12.27
N GLY A 346 6.92 -24.02 13.00
CA GLY A 346 7.32 -24.33 14.37
C GLY A 346 8.48 -25.32 14.47
N ASP A 347 9.14 -25.65 13.35
CA ASP A 347 10.27 -26.56 13.26
C ASP A 347 11.63 -25.82 13.37
N GLY A 348 11.60 -24.50 13.49
CA GLY A 348 12.79 -23.65 13.65
C GLY A 348 13.38 -23.67 15.06
N PRO A 349 14.63 -23.28 15.24
CA PRO A 349 15.26 -23.18 16.56
C PRO A 349 14.46 -22.18 17.43
N ARG A 350 14.07 -22.65 18.63
CA ARG A 350 13.36 -21.85 19.65
C ARG A 350 14.31 -20.88 20.33
#